data_90ebf9562f5a1dab6cbf1cb9832b648e
#
_entry.id   90ebf9562f5a1dab6cbf1cb9832b648e
#
_cell.length_a   1.000
_cell.length_b   1.000
_cell.length_c   1.000
_cell.angle_alpha   90.00
_cell.angle_beta   90.00
_cell.angle_gamma   90.00
#
_symmetry.space_group_name_H-M   'P 1'
#
loop_
_entity.id
_entity.type
_entity.pdbx_description
1 polymer ?
#
loop_
_entity_poly.entity_id
_entity_poly.type
_entity_poly.pdbx_seq_one_letter_code
_entity_poly.pdbx_strand_id
1 'polypeptide(L)'
;MPFAKCKVYSDGSHYIAIPPKPQKPRPKKGAKVKKEIPDLEEMDDDEAEDCPFDKPAQPVQMSLFEGEKLVDEPEKVERDGQEIEQTCNENEDNAESKPSRKDIFEALYKKYIFTDKRKRKREIIRGLLPYSKDYEDAKLFTELNLRRKRNNLIARRIRMTRKANLQEDFNFFVTLTYSNELHTEESFKKELGNCLKNLSKRKGWKCIGVWERSPEKQRLHFHGISYIPEGTMPGKMIDVNDYSFKSHRRRITHQNTYFNERFGRSDFEEITDNGVLNEAMAYIMKYIEKSGERIVYYGNLPQFFVSDVMENDILCPYGEDGQKFILSDTFGCWDEGEYVGQVSRETIAKLPKMN
;
A
#
# COMPACT_ATOMS: atom_id res chain seq x y z
N MET A 1 -26.01 -19.19 18.88
CA MET A 1 -26.25 -19.67 17.49
C MET A 1 -25.02 -19.36 16.64
N PRO A 2 -24.66 -20.15 15.65
CA PRO A 2 -23.52 -19.83 14.80
C PRO A 2 -23.84 -18.65 13.87
N PHE A 3 -22.84 -17.80 13.66
CA PHE A 3 -22.85 -16.78 12.62
C PHE A 3 -22.33 -17.42 11.35
N ALA A 4 -23.23 -17.75 10.42
CA ALA A 4 -22.87 -18.46 9.20
C ALA A 4 -22.09 -17.60 8.21
N LYS A 5 -21.14 -18.21 7.49
CA LYS A 5 -20.39 -17.61 6.37
C LYS A 5 -19.74 -16.25 6.70
N CYS A 6 -19.16 -16.14 7.90
CA CYS A 6 -18.41 -14.96 8.31
C CYS A 6 -17.14 -14.81 7.48
N LYS A 7 -16.81 -13.56 7.13
CA LYS A 7 -15.50 -13.21 6.58
C LYS A 7 -14.52 -13.06 7.71
N VAL A 8 -13.54 -13.94 7.81
CA VAL A 8 -12.53 -13.92 8.85
C VAL A 8 -11.21 -13.34 8.30
N TYR A 9 -10.75 -12.27 8.93
CA TYR A 9 -9.52 -11.55 8.60
C TYR A 9 -8.47 -11.78 9.68
N SER A 10 -7.21 -11.93 9.30
CA SER A 10 -6.09 -11.88 10.22
C SER A 10 -5.43 -10.50 10.13
N ASP A 11 -5.35 -9.78 11.24
CA ASP A 11 -4.64 -8.50 11.34
C ASP A 11 -3.21 -8.67 11.92
N GLY A 12 -2.75 -9.92 12.05
CA GLY A 12 -1.41 -10.28 12.55
C GLY A 12 -1.36 -10.57 14.05
N SER A 13 -2.25 -9.95 14.83
CA SER A 13 -2.37 -10.18 16.27
C SER A 13 -3.70 -10.81 16.69
N HIS A 14 -4.74 -10.62 15.88
CA HIS A 14 -6.09 -11.18 16.17
C HIS A 14 -6.79 -11.59 14.88
N TYR A 15 -7.83 -12.38 15.06
CA TYR A 15 -8.78 -12.69 14.01
C TYR A 15 -10.07 -11.87 14.20
N ILE A 16 -10.51 -11.25 13.09
CA ILE A 16 -11.71 -10.42 13.07
C ILE A 16 -12.74 -11.06 12.15
N ALA A 17 -13.87 -11.48 12.70
CA ALA A 17 -14.99 -12.00 11.93
C ALA A 17 -16.00 -10.91 11.60
N ILE A 18 -16.48 -10.92 10.36
CA ILE A 18 -17.54 -10.03 9.87
C ILE A 18 -18.66 -10.90 9.31
N PRO A 19 -19.82 -10.97 9.97
CA PRO A 19 -20.97 -11.71 9.44
C PRO A 19 -21.49 -11.08 8.15
N PRO A 20 -22.12 -11.85 7.25
CA PRO A 20 -22.72 -11.31 6.05
C PRO A 20 -23.86 -10.35 6.43
N LYS A 21 -23.84 -9.15 5.85
CA LYS A 21 -24.95 -8.21 6.03
C LYS A 21 -26.21 -8.77 5.35
N PRO A 22 -27.40 -8.69 5.99
CA PRO A 22 -28.63 -9.00 5.31
C PRO A 22 -28.73 -8.15 4.05
N GLN A 23 -28.96 -8.80 2.91
CA GLN A 23 -29.07 -8.10 1.63
C GLN A 23 -30.30 -7.19 1.68
N LYS A 24 -30.07 -5.88 1.82
CA LYS A 24 -31.15 -4.91 1.57
C LYS A 24 -31.53 -5.02 0.08
N PRO A 25 -32.82 -5.13 -0.26
CA PRO A 25 -33.24 -5.15 -1.65
C PRO A 25 -32.66 -3.93 -2.37
N ARG A 26 -32.01 -4.15 -3.51
CA ARG A 26 -31.45 -3.04 -4.31
C ARG A 26 -32.57 -2.09 -4.67
N PRO A 27 -32.48 -0.78 -4.37
CA PRO A 27 -33.48 0.18 -4.81
C PRO A 27 -33.59 0.09 -6.33
N LYS A 28 -34.83 0.01 -6.84
CA LYS A 28 -35.11 0.00 -8.29
C LYS A 28 -34.42 1.20 -8.91
N LYS A 29 -33.69 0.99 -10.03
CA LYS A 29 -33.04 2.06 -10.79
C LYS A 29 -34.05 3.19 -11.04
N GLY A 30 -33.82 4.37 -10.42
CA GLY A 30 -34.70 5.53 -10.57
C GLY A 30 -35.02 6.32 -9.29
N ALA A 31 -34.87 5.73 -8.11
CA ALA A 31 -35.09 6.46 -6.86
C ALA A 31 -33.83 7.26 -6.48
N LYS A 32 -33.87 8.59 -6.67
CA LYS A 32 -32.87 9.50 -6.09
C LYS A 32 -33.03 9.50 -4.58
N VAL A 33 -32.23 8.72 -3.86
CA VAL A 33 -32.15 8.78 -2.39
C VAL A 33 -31.39 10.07 -2.05
N LYS A 34 -32.08 11.04 -1.45
CA LYS A 34 -31.42 12.15 -0.77
C LYS A 34 -30.59 11.53 0.38
N LYS A 35 -29.28 11.63 0.28
CA LYS A 35 -28.40 11.33 1.41
C LYS A 35 -28.55 12.48 2.40
N GLU A 36 -29.21 12.23 3.52
CA GLU A 36 -29.05 13.06 4.70
C GLU A 36 -27.60 12.96 5.15
N ILE A 37 -26.96 14.10 5.23
CA ILE A 37 -25.60 14.23 5.77
C ILE A 37 -25.79 14.21 7.28
N PRO A 38 -25.22 13.26 8.05
CA PRO A 38 -25.28 13.31 9.50
C PRO A 38 -24.61 14.60 9.98
N ASP A 39 -25.24 15.31 10.90
CA ASP A 39 -24.63 16.42 11.61
C ASP A 39 -23.34 15.92 12.30
N LEU A 40 -22.23 16.52 11.93
CA LEU A 40 -20.93 16.26 12.51
C LEU A 40 -20.88 17.00 13.86
N GLU A 41 -21.03 16.27 14.96
CA GLU A 41 -20.59 16.76 16.26
C GLU A 41 -19.09 17.06 16.18
N GLU A 42 -18.73 18.25 16.65
CA GLU A 42 -17.35 18.73 16.71
C GLU A 42 -16.54 17.82 17.64
N MET A 43 -15.73 16.95 17.06
CA MET A 43 -14.68 16.28 17.81
C MET A 43 -13.47 17.21 17.81
N ASP A 44 -13.03 17.59 19.00
CA ASP A 44 -11.85 18.41 19.22
C ASP A 44 -10.62 17.76 18.54
N ASP A 45 -9.93 18.57 17.71
CA ASP A 45 -8.78 18.15 16.89
C ASP A 45 -7.55 17.70 17.71
N ASP A 46 -7.54 17.91 19.02
CA ASP A 46 -6.41 17.63 19.91
C ASP A 46 -6.31 16.17 20.35
N GLU A 47 -7.40 15.40 20.32
CA GLU A 47 -7.37 13.97 20.67
C GLU A 47 -6.96 13.03 19.52
N ALA A 48 -6.83 13.54 18.30
CA ALA A 48 -6.44 12.74 17.13
C ALA A 48 -4.91 12.57 16.98
N GLU A 49 -4.09 13.10 17.89
CA GLU A 49 -2.63 13.03 17.81
C GLU A 49 -2.03 11.72 18.35
N ASP A 50 -2.78 10.92 19.09
CA ASP A 50 -2.29 9.68 19.71
C ASP A 50 -2.73 8.39 19.01
N CYS A 51 -2.68 8.34 17.71
CA CYS A 51 -2.71 7.06 17.02
C CYS A 51 -1.37 6.34 17.26
N PRO A 52 -1.34 5.13 17.86
CA PRO A 52 -0.09 4.43 18.21
C PRO A 52 0.83 4.15 17.02
N PHE A 53 0.34 4.35 15.80
CA PHE A 53 1.11 4.25 14.56
C PHE A 53 1.79 5.56 14.10
N ASP A 54 1.54 6.70 14.76
CA ASP A 54 2.14 7.99 14.39
C ASP A 54 3.40 8.34 15.21
N LYS A 55 3.73 7.58 16.25
CA LYS A 55 5.03 7.70 16.94
C LYS A 55 6.10 7.16 15.99
N PRO A 56 7.16 7.94 15.68
CA PRO A 56 8.28 7.39 14.94
C PRO A 56 8.84 6.22 15.76
N ALA A 57 8.80 5.03 15.19
CA ALA A 57 9.45 3.88 15.79
C ALA A 57 10.89 4.30 16.13
N GLN A 58 11.30 4.11 17.38
CA GLN A 58 12.69 4.31 17.75
C GLN A 58 13.53 3.48 16.77
N PRO A 59 14.66 3.99 16.29
CA PRO A 59 15.47 3.28 15.33
C PRO A 59 16.02 2.01 15.97
N VAL A 60 15.33 0.91 15.74
CA VAL A 60 15.92 -0.41 15.93
C VAL A 60 17.00 -0.49 14.87
N GLN A 61 18.23 -0.75 15.27
CA GLN A 61 19.34 -0.94 14.35
C GLN A 61 19.05 -2.16 13.48
N MET A 62 18.53 -1.89 12.31
CA MET A 62 18.27 -2.91 11.30
C MET A 62 19.54 -3.12 10.50
N SER A 63 20.14 -4.30 10.61
CA SER A 63 21.34 -4.67 9.86
C SER A 63 21.11 -4.71 8.35
N LEU A 64 19.87 -4.82 7.90
CA LEU A 64 19.47 -4.84 6.49
C LEU A 64 19.23 -3.45 5.88
N PHE A 65 18.83 -2.43 6.68
CA PHE A 65 18.36 -1.15 6.15
C PHE A 65 18.89 0.04 6.97
N GLU A 66 20.15 0.38 6.83
CA GLU A 66 20.67 1.63 7.43
C GLU A 66 20.06 2.84 6.72
N GLY A 67 19.21 3.52 7.46
CA GLY A 67 18.43 4.66 6.99
C GLY A 67 19.25 5.91 6.69
N GLU A 68 18.77 6.68 5.73
CA GLU A 68 19.29 7.97 5.29
C GLU A 68 18.99 9.09 6.27
N LYS A 69 20.05 9.70 6.82
CA LYS A 69 19.95 11.00 7.48
C LYS A 69 19.85 12.09 6.42
N LEU A 70 18.82 12.92 6.57
CA LEU A 70 18.63 14.15 5.81
C LEU A 70 19.76 15.12 6.14
N VAL A 71 20.46 15.60 5.12
CA VAL A 71 21.34 16.75 5.19
C VAL A 71 20.70 17.87 4.39
N ASP A 72 20.69 19.06 4.99
CA ASP A 72 20.04 20.28 4.49
C ASP A 72 20.76 20.94 3.31
N GLU A 73 19.97 21.72 2.60
CA GLU A 73 20.17 22.81 1.66
C GLU A 73 20.60 22.52 0.20
N PRO A 74 19.87 23.11 -0.77
CA PRO A 74 20.21 23.05 -2.19
C PRO A 74 20.93 24.30 -2.68
N GLU A 75 22.07 24.12 -3.30
CA GLU A 75 22.70 25.14 -4.16
C GLU A 75 21.88 25.37 -5.44
N LYS A 76 21.76 26.65 -5.81
CA LYS A 76 21.11 27.10 -7.04
C LYS A 76 21.94 26.74 -8.25
N VAL A 77 21.34 26.00 -9.18
CA VAL A 77 21.89 25.85 -10.55
C VAL A 77 20.95 26.55 -11.52
N GLU A 78 21.47 27.57 -12.18
CA GLU A 78 20.83 28.25 -13.30
C GLU A 78 20.76 27.32 -14.51
N ARG A 79 19.62 27.29 -15.20
CA ARG A 79 19.45 26.56 -16.45
C ARG A 79 19.17 27.51 -17.59
N ASP A 80 20.05 27.46 -18.58
CA ASP A 80 19.86 28.06 -19.88
C ASP A 80 18.67 27.45 -20.63
N GLY A 81 17.93 28.33 -21.30
CA GLY A 81 16.75 27.98 -22.08
C GLY A 81 17.11 27.31 -23.40
N GLN A 82 16.40 26.26 -23.73
CA GLN A 82 16.17 25.83 -25.10
C GLN A 82 14.71 25.55 -25.32
N GLU A 83 14.07 26.35 -26.16
CA GLU A 83 12.74 26.12 -26.70
C GLU A 83 12.74 24.90 -27.62
N ILE A 84 11.83 23.97 -27.35
CA ILE A 84 11.51 22.88 -28.27
C ILE A 84 10.10 23.12 -28.80
N GLU A 85 9.99 23.49 -30.03
CA GLU A 85 8.76 23.53 -30.79
C GLU A 85 8.13 22.14 -30.85
N GLN A 86 6.95 21.99 -30.26
CA GLN A 86 6.08 20.83 -30.50
C GLN A 86 4.98 21.23 -31.47
N THR A 87 5.03 20.59 -32.64
CA THR A 87 3.97 20.65 -33.66
C THR A 87 2.65 20.09 -33.13
N CYS A 88 1.65 20.95 -33.08
CA CYS A 88 0.26 20.61 -32.76
C CYS A 88 -0.39 19.89 -33.93
N ASN A 89 -0.93 18.69 -33.71
CA ASN A 89 -1.99 18.15 -34.55
C ASN A 89 -3.33 18.57 -33.93
N GLU A 90 -4.04 19.40 -34.67
CA GLU A 90 -5.39 19.86 -34.37
C GLU A 90 -6.36 18.70 -34.56
N ASN A 91 -7.03 18.29 -33.48
CA ASN A 91 -8.37 17.72 -33.53
C ASN A 91 -9.23 18.56 -32.61
N GLU A 92 -10.06 19.36 -33.22
CA GLU A 92 -11.12 20.19 -32.63
C GLU A 92 -12.15 19.30 -31.92
N ASP A 93 -12.70 19.83 -30.82
CA ASP A 93 -13.77 19.38 -29.96
C ASP A 93 -13.36 18.76 -28.63
N ASN A 94 -12.71 19.59 -27.78
CA ASN A 94 -12.79 19.42 -26.33
C ASN A 94 -12.90 20.79 -25.68
N ALA A 95 -14.13 21.19 -25.34
CA ALA A 95 -14.36 22.33 -24.47
C ALA A 95 -13.60 22.08 -23.16
N GLU A 96 -12.54 22.84 -22.92
CA GLU A 96 -11.73 22.77 -21.68
C GLU A 96 -12.64 23.04 -20.48
N SER A 97 -13.11 21.96 -19.86
CA SER A 97 -13.85 22.05 -18.60
C SER A 97 -12.89 22.58 -17.55
N LYS A 98 -13.20 23.74 -16.96
CA LYS A 98 -12.43 24.34 -15.86
C LYS A 98 -12.12 23.26 -14.81
N PRO A 99 -10.86 23.12 -14.33
CA PRO A 99 -10.49 22.08 -13.39
C PRO A 99 -11.38 22.15 -12.15
N SER A 100 -11.87 21.01 -11.72
CA SER A 100 -12.71 20.95 -10.53
C SER A 100 -11.87 21.32 -9.30
N ARG A 101 -12.51 21.84 -8.26
CA ARG A 101 -11.87 22.14 -6.96
C ARG A 101 -11.11 20.94 -6.38
N LYS A 102 -11.59 19.72 -6.68
CA LYS A 102 -10.94 18.47 -6.30
C LYS A 102 -9.66 18.21 -7.10
N ASP A 103 -9.66 18.51 -8.39
CA ASP A 103 -8.46 18.32 -9.25
C ASP A 103 -7.35 19.28 -8.82
N ILE A 104 -7.73 20.52 -8.47
CA ILE A 104 -6.81 21.52 -7.91
C ILE A 104 -6.21 21.03 -6.58
N PHE A 105 -7.04 20.49 -5.68
CA PHE A 105 -6.56 19.89 -4.43
C PHE A 105 -5.57 18.74 -4.71
N GLU A 106 -5.89 17.84 -5.63
CA GLU A 106 -5.02 16.71 -5.96
C GLU A 106 -3.67 17.16 -6.55
N ALA A 107 -3.68 18.20 -7.41
CA ALA A 107 -2.47 18.79 -7.96
C ALA A 107 -1.59 19.42 -6.87
N LEU A 108 -2.20 20.22 -5.98
CA LEU A 108 -1.52 20.86 -4.84
C LEU A 108 -0.99 19.80 -3.85
N TYR A 109 -1.78 18.77 -3.55
CA TYR A 109 -1.36 17.70 -2.69
C TYR A 109 -0.12 16.97 -3.23
N LYS A 110 -0.08 16.67 -4.53
CA LYS A 110 1.09 16.07 -5.20
C LYS A 110 2.30 16.99 -5.14
N LYS A 111 2.10 18.29 -5.40
CA LYS A 111 3.18 19.29 -5.37
C LYS A 111 3.87 19.37 -4.00
N TYR A 112 3.10 19.28 -2.92
CA TYR A 112 3.60 19.44 -1.56
C TYR A 112 3.73 18.10 -0.79
N ILE A 113 3.71 16.96 -1.45
CA ILE A 113 3.68 15.65 -0.78
C ILE A 113 4.92 15.39 0.10
N PHE A 114 6.07 15.95 -0.26
CA PHE A 114 7.33 15.80 0.47
C PHE A 114 7.58 16.89 1.51
N THR A 115 6.66 17.86 1.64
CA THR A 115 6.79 18.91 2.65
C THR A 115 6.17 18.48 3.98
N ASP A 116 6.57 19.15 5.07
CA ASP A 116 5.97 18.96 6.39
C ASP A 116 4.43 19.04 6.36
N LYS A 117 3.76 18.25 7.20
CA LYS A 117 2.28 18.15 7.24
C LYS A 117 1.61 19.52 7.45
N ARG A 118 2.14 20.34 8.38
CA ARG A 118 1.60 21.68 8.68
C ARG A 118 1.82 22.64 7.52
N LYS A 119 3.01 22.65 6.94
CA LYS A 119 3.34 23.47 5.75
C LYS A 119 2.48 23.04 4.56
N ARG A 120 2.35 21.75 4.31
CA ARG A 120 1.49 21.20 3.24
C ARG A 120 0.04 21.69 3.38
N LYS A 121 -0.56 21.55 4.58
CA LYS A 121 -1.93 22.03 4.84
C LYS A 121 -2.09 23.50 4.50
N ARG A 122 -1.16 24.36 4.97
CA ARG A 122 -1.19 25.81 4.70
C ARG A 122 -1.10 26.14 3.21
N GLU A 123 -0.18 25.49 2.48
CA GLU A 123 0.00 25.76 1.05
C GLU A 123 -1.20 25.28 0.22
N ILE A 124 -1.82 24.16 0.60
CA ILE A 124 -3.05 23.68 -0.05
C ILE A 124 -4.19 24.67 0.20
N ILE A 125 -4.41 25.14 1.44
CA ILE A 125 -5.44 26.12 1.74
C ILE A 125 -5.21 27.39 0.92
N ARG A 126 -3.97 27.92 0.91
CA ARG A 126 -3.60 29.11 0.12
C ARG A 126 -3.91 28.95 -1.36
N GLY A 127 -3.57 27.80 -1.95
CA GLY A 127 -3.82 27.52 -3.36
C GLY A 127 -5.29 27.29 -3.71
N LEU A 128 -6.14 26.95 -2.72
CA LEU A 128 -7.58 26.78 -2.90
C LEU A 128 -8.40 28.04 -2.66
N LEU A 129 -7.85 29.08 -2.04
CA LEU A 129 -8.56 30.35 -1.77
C LEU A 129 -9.24 30.93 -3.01
N PRO A 130 -8.60 31.02 -4.20
CA PRO A 130 -9.24 31.56 -5.40
C PRO A 130 -10.46 30.78 -5.89
N TYR A 131 -10.61 29.54 -5.40
CA TYR A 131 -11.67 28.59 -5.80
C TYR A 131 -12.66 28.31 -4.67
N SER A 132 -12.59 29.09 -3.58
CA SER A 132 -13.40 28.93 -2.38
C SER A 132 -14.16 30.21 -2.10
N LYS A 133 -15.25 30.14 -1.34
CA LYS A 133 -16.05 31.30 -0.97
C LYS A 133 -15.26 32.23 -0.05
N ASP A 134 -14.58 31.64 0.93
CA ASP A 134 -13.78 32.34 1.93
C ASP A 134 -12.67 31.39 2.46
N TYR A 135 -11.93 31.84 3.46
CA TYR A 135 -10.86 31.08 4.08
C TYR A 135 -11.38 29.82 4.81
N GLU A 136 -12.51 29.92 5.52
CA GLU A 136 -13.08 28.80 6.27
C GLU A 136 -13.59 27.70 5.33
N ASP A 137 -14.21 28.05 4.19
CA ASP A 137 -14.60 27.08 3.17
C ASP A 137 -13.37 26.39 2.54
N ALA A 138 -12.28 27.13 2.27
CA ALA A 138 -11.03 26.53 1.77
C ALA A 138 -10.39 25.57 2.79
N LYS A 139 -10.41 25.96 4.07
CA LYS A 139 -9.89 25.16 5.19
C LYS A 139 -10.69 23.89 5.38
N LEU A 140 -12.02 23.99 5.51
CA LEU A 140 -12.91 22.85 5.67
C LEU A 140 -12.76 21.86 4.51
N PHE A 141 -12.78 22.35 3.27
CA PHE A 141 -12.58 21.47 2.10
C PHE A 141 -11.23 20.76 2.12
N THR A 142 -10.17 21.45 2.55
CA THR A 142 -8.82 20.88 2.68
C THR A 142 -8.81 19.79 3.74
N GLU A 143 -9.36 20.04 4.93
CA GLU A 143 -9.41 19.08 6.03
C GLU A 143 -10.17 17.81 5.67
N LEU A 144 -11.36 17.93 5.10
CA LEU A 144 -12.16 16.80 4.63
C LEU A 144 -11.39 15.94 3.61
N ASN A 145 -10.67 16.58 2.68
CA ASN A 145 -9.90 15.86 1.67
C ASN A 145 -8.62 15.23 2.26
N LEU A 146 -7.94 15.90 3.19
CA LEU A 146 -6.81 15.32 3.92
C LEU A 146 -7.25 14.12 4.77
N ARG A 147 -8.38 14.23 5.49
CA ARG A 147 -9.00 13.10 6.24
C ARG A 147 -9.31 11.94 5.31
N ARG A 148 -9.90 12.21 4.13
CA ARG A 148 -10.12 11.17 3.11
C ARG A 148 -8.82 10.50 2.66
N LYS A 149 -7.75 11.28 2.44
CA LYS A 149 -6.42 10.75 2.08
C LYS A 149 -5.87 9.83 3.19
N ARG A 150 -5.98 10.27 4.45
CA ARG A 150 -5.57 9.45 5.62
C ARG A 150 -6.35 8.13 5.67
N ASN A 151 -7.67 8.20 5.59
CA ASN A 151 -8.52 7.00 5.63
C ASN A 151 -8.18 6.02 4.47
N ASN A 152 -7.93 6.54 3.27
CA ASN A 152 -7.51 5.72 2.14
C ASN A 152 -6.13 5.07 2.38
N LEU A 153 -5.20 5.77 3.03
CA LEU A 153 -3.90 5.22 3.39
C LEU A 153 -4.04 4.09 4.41
N ILE A 154 -4.81 4.30 5.46
CA ILE A 154 -5.12 3.28 6.48
C ILE A 154 -5.75 2.04 5.82
N ALA A 155 -6.75 2.23 4.97
CA ALA A 155 -7.39 1.13 4.25
C ALA A 155 -6.42 0.34 3.35
N ARG A 156 -5.45 1.03 2.72
CA ARG A 156 -4.40 0.37 1.92
C ARG A 156 -3.45 -0.45 2.80
N ARG A 157 -3.03 0.11 3.95
CA ARG A 157 -2.17 -0.58 4.92
C ARG A 157 -2.86 -1.84 5.44
N ILE A 158 -4.10 -1.72 5.93
CA ILE A 158 -4.90 -2.85 6.41
C ILE A 158 -5.03 -3.92 5.33
N ARG A 159 -5.36 -3.55 4.09
CA ARG A 159 -5.47 -4.51 2.99
C ARG A 159 -4.17 -5.25 2.73
N MET A 160 -3.05 -4.54 2.73
CA MET A 160 -1.73 -5.14 2.53
C MET A 160 -1.40 -6.12 3.65
N THR A 161 -1.57 -5.71 4.91
CA THR A 161 -1.33 -6.55 6.09
C THR A 161 -2.18 -7.82 6.05
N ARG A 162 -3.48 -7.71 5.78
CA ARG A 162 -4.39 -8.86 5.68
C ARG A 162 -3.97 -9.83 4.58
N LYS A 163 -3.57 -9.30 3.41
CA LYS A 163 -3.06 -10.13 2.32
C LYS A 163 -1.75 -10.82 2.67
N ALA A 164 -0.84 -10.12 3.32
CA ALA A 164 0.45 -10.68 3.73
C ALA A 164 0.27 -11.74 4.83
N ASN A 165 -0.48 -11.45 5.89
CA ASN A 165 -0.69 -12.37 7.00
C ASN A 165 -1.40 -13.66 6.61
N LEU A 166 -2.29 -13.60 5.60
CA LEU A 166 -2.99 -14.80 5.13
C LEU A 166 -2.11 -15.68 4.22
N GLN A 167 -1.00 -15.16 3.70
CA GLN A 167 -0.11 -15.91 2.80
C GLN A 167 1.07 -16.58 3.51
N GLU A 168 1.60 -15.98 4.56
CA GLU A 168 2.67 -16.49 5.43
C GLU A 168 3.90 -17.14 4.75
N ASP A 169 3.86 -17.33 3.41
CA ASP A 169 4.87 -18.06 2.63
C ASP A 169 5.86 -17.14 1.90
N PHE A 170 5.88 -15.86 2.21
CA PHE A 170 6.82 -14.94 1.58
C PHE A 170 8.25 -15.27 1.97
N ASN A 171 9.11 -15.49 0.97
CA ASN A 171 10.47 -15.96 1.16
C ASN A 171 11.55 -14.99 0.63
N PHE A 172 11.16 -13.93 -0.08
CA PHE A 172 12.12 -12.93 -0.57
C PHE A 172 11.59 -11.50 -0.41
N PHE A 173 12.48 -10.62 0.04
CA PHE A 173 12.35 -9.18 -0.15
C PHE A 173 13.13 -8.79 -1.41
N VAL A 174 12.46 -8.15 -2.35
CA VAL A 174 13.00 -7.88 -3.69
C VAL A 174 13.11 -6.38 -3.92
N THR A 175 14.31 -5.94 -4.31
CA THR A 175 14.56 -4.57 -4.76
C THR A 175 15.02 -4.59 -6.21
N LEU A 176 14.32 -3.84 -7.09
CA LEU A 176 14.67 -3.73 -8.51
C LEU A 176 14.87 -2.27 -8.89
N THR A 177 15.98 -2.00 -9.56
CA THR A 177 16.35 -0.68 -10.06
C THR A 177 16.67 -0.78 -11.54
N TYR A 178 15.98 -0.01 -12.38
CA TYR A 178 16.22 -0.09 -13.82
C TYR A 178 17.53 0.57 -14.27
N SER A 179 18.11 0.09 -15.37
CA SER A 179 19.18 0.78 -16.09
C SER A 179 18.59 1.77 -17.09
N ASN A 180 19.12 2.99 -17.13
CA ASN A 180 18.71 4.01 -18.10
C ASN A 180 19.09 3.63 -19.54
N GLU A 181 20.04 2.70 -19.72
CA GLU A 181 20.42 2.16 -21.02
C GLU A 181 19.36 1.21 -21.57
N LEU A 182 18.62 0.52 -20.69
CA LEU A 182 17.62 -0.49 -21.05
C LEU A 182 16.21 0.07 -21.06
N HIS A 183 15.89 0.96 -20.13
CA HIS A 183 14.52 1.39 -19.88
C HIS A 183 14.38 2.88 -19.56
N THR A 184 13.26 3.45 -20.00
CA THR A 184 12.66 4.63 -19.37
C THR A 184 11.86 4.19 -18.14
N GLU A 185 11.48 5.13 -17.28
CA GLU A 185 10.64 4.85 -16.12
C GLU A 185 9.31 4.16 -16.48
N GLU A 186 8.66 4.64 -17.56
CA GLU A 186 7.38 4.10 -18.02
C GLU A 186 7.52 2.69 -18.59
N SER A 187 8.56 2.46 -19.41
CA SER A 187 8.83 1.14 -19.95
C SER A 187 9.19 0.14 -18.84
N PHE A 188 9.97 0.57 -17.84
CA PHE A 188 10.29 -0.27 -16.68
C PHE A 188 9.05 -0.68 -15.91
N LYS A 189 8.15 0.28 -15.56
CA LYS A 189 6.87 -0.05 -14.89
C LYS A 189 6.05 -1.06 -15.69
N LYS A 190 5.93 -0.86 -16.99
CA LYS A 190 5.16 -1.71 -17.89
C LYS A 190 5.76 -3.10 -18.03
N GLU A 191 7.04 -3.18 -18.33
CA GLU A 191 7.72 -4.46 -18.61
C GLU A 191 7.90 -5.30 -17.34
N LEU A 192 8.27 -4.68 -16.21
CA LEU A 192 8.33 -5.39 -14.93
C LEU A 192 6.95 -5.88 -14.51
N GLY A 193 5.91 -5.06 -14.69
CA GLY A 193 4.54 -5.46 -14.41
C GLY A 193 4.10 -6.68 -15.25
N ASN A 194 4.45 -6.71 -16.53
CA ASN A 194 4.19 -7.85 -17.41
C ASN A 194 4.99 -9.08 -17.00
N CYS A 195 6.27 -8.90 -16.64
CA CYS A 195 7.14 -9.98 -16.16
C CYS A 195 6.54 -10.64 -14.91
N LEU A 196 6.23 -9.86 -13.87
CA LEU A 196 5.66 -10.37 -12.62
C LEU A 196 4.28 -11.03 -12.82
N LYS A 197 3.43 -10.50 -13.71
CA LYS A 197 2.16 -11.16 -14.10
C LYS A 197 2.40 -12.52 -14.75
N ASN A 198 3.40 -12.62 -15.64
CA ASN A 198 3.73 -13.88 -16.32
C ASN A 198 4.32 -14.91 -15.34
N LEU A 199 5.24 -14.50 -14.46
CA LEU A 199 5.78 -15.37 -13.42
C LEU A 199 4.68 -15.84 -12.47
N SER A 200 3.77 -14.96 -12.09
CA SER A 200 2.61 -15.33 -11.28
C SER A 200 1.72 -16.36 -11.96
N LYS A 201 1.36 -16.16 -13.24
CA LYS A 201 0.46 -17.06 -13.96
C LYS A 201 1.10 -18.42 -14.29
N ARG A 202 2.39 -18.42 -14.64
CA ARG A 202 3.07 -19.63 -15.16
C ARG A 202 3.84 -20.39 -14.10
N LYS A 203 4.31 -19.72 -13.06
CA LYS A 203 5.21 -20.27 -12.04
C LYS A 203 4.70 -20.13 -10.61
N GLY A 204 3.50 -19.60 -10.41
CA GLY A 204 2.87 -19.49 -9.11
C GLY A 204 3.47 -18.42 -8.18
N TRP A 205 4.26 -17.48 -8.72
CA TRP A 205 4.79 -16.37 -7.92
C TRP A 205 3.69 -15.53 -7.33
N LYS A 206 3.90 -15.04 -6.09
CA LYS A 206 3.04 -14.05 -5.45
C LYS A 206 3.91 -12.86 -5.05
N CYS A 207 3.42 -11.65 -5.24
CA CYS A 207 4.19 -10.46 -4.87
C CYS A 207 3.27 -9.33 -4.43
N ILE A 208 3.66 -8.67 -3.34
CA ILE A 208 3.10 -7.40 -2.88
C ILE A 208 4.22 -6.37 -3.01
N GLY A 209 4.05 -5.35 -3.84
CA GLY A 209 5.13 -4.40 -4.09
C GLY A 209 4.66 -2.95 -4.15
N VAL A 210 5.63 -2.05 -4.04
CA VAL A 210 5.45 -0.60 -4.15
C VAL A 210 6.51 0.00 -5.06
N TRP A 211 6.15 1.10 -5.70
CA TRP A 211 7.08 1.93 -6.43
C TRP A 211 7.57 3.03 -5.51
N GLU A 212 8.88 3.20 -5.42
CA GLU A 212 9.54 4.23 -4.62
C GLU A 212 10.40 5.12 -5.51
N ARG A 213 10.47 6.41 -5.14
CA ARG A 213 11.43 7.35 -5.72
C ARG A 213 12.53 7.66 -4.72
N SER A 214 13.78 7.47 -5.14
CA SER A 214 14.91 7.87 -4.30
C SER A 214 14.85 9.37 -4.00
N PRO A 215 15.17 9.79 -2.76
CA PRO A 215 15.06 11.20 -2.36
C PRO A 215 15.92 12.15 -3.20
N GLU A 216 17.17 11.78 -3.50
CA GLU A 216 18.14 12.62 -4.18
C GLU A 216 17.93 12.67 -5.70
N LYS A 217 17.89 11.52 -6.35
CA LYS A 217 17.85 11.42 -7.82
C LYS A 217 16.45 11.25 -8.39
N GLN A 218 15.41 11.16 -7.52
CA GLN A 218 14.02 10.88 -7.90
C GLN A 218 13.87 9.63 -8.79
N ARG A 219 14.88 8.75 -8.75
CA ARG A 219 14.90 7.52 -9.54
C ARG A 219 13.90 6.53 -8.99
N LEU A 220 13.17 5.90 -9.90
CA LEU A 220 12.16 4.91 -9.53
C LEU A 220 12.80 3.57 -9.19
N HIS A 221 12.40 3.01 -8.05
CA HIS A 221 12.72 1.66 -7.61
C HIS A 221 11.44 0.88 -7.38
N PHE A 222 11.54 -0.43 -7.48
CA PHE A 222 10.48 -1.34 -7.08
C PHE A 222 10.94 -2.10 -5.83
N HIS A 223 10.13 -2.08 -4.78
CA HIS A 223 10.32 -2.89 -3.59
C HIS A 223 9.12 -3.81 -3.40
N GLY A 224 9.37 -5.08 -3.09
CA GLY A 224 8.30 -6.05 -2.91
C GLY A 224 8.68 -7.19 -2.00
N ILE A 225 7.68 -7.73 -1.28
CA ILE A 225 7.76 -9.05 -0.65
C ILE A 225 7.19 -10.07 -1.63
N SER A 226 7.89 -11.17 -1.82
CA SER A 226 7.54 -12.16 -2.83
C SER A 226 7.60 -13.57 -2.28
N TYR A 227 6.63 -14.39 -2.68
CA TYR A 227 6.69 -15.82 -2.60
C TYR A 227 7.15 -16.36 -3.95
N ILE A 228 8.27 -17.05 -3.95
CA ILE A 228 8.89 -17.66 -5.13
C ILE A 228 8.98 -19.15 -4.86
N PRO A 229 8.15 -19.99 -5.52
CA PRO A 229 8.21 -21.43 -5.35
C PRO A 229 9.59 -21.98 -5.72
N GLU A 230 10.06 -22.99 -4.99
CA GLU A 230 11.35 -23.62 -5.21
C GLU A 230 11.51 -24.09 -6.68
N GLY A 231 12.70 -23.88 -7.24
CA GLY A 231 13.02 -24.23 -8.64
C GLY A 231 12.34 -23.34 -9.70
N THR A 232 11.60 -22.31 -9.32
CA THR A 232 10.90 -21.44 -10.31
C THR A 232 11.61 -20.13 -10.60
N MET A 233 12.68 -19.80 -9.88
CA MET A 233 13.50 -18.60 -10.10
C MET A 233 14.10 -18.64 -11.51
N PRO A 234 13.87 -17.61 -12.36
CA PRO A 234 14.54 -17.53 -13.65
C PRO A 234 16.00 -17.09 -13.48
N GLY A 235 16.88 -17.52 -14.39
CA GLY A 235 18.29 -17.16 -14.34
C GLY A 235 19.05 -17.81 -13.18
N LYS A 236 20.14 -17.20 -12.78
CA LYS A 236 21.01 -17.66 -11.67
C LYS A 236 21.11 -16.56 -10.62
N MET A 237 21.11 -16.97 -9.35
CA MET A 237 21.47 -16.09 -8.24
C MET A 237 22.99 -15.96 -8.18
N ILE A 238 23.47 -14.75 -7.99
CA ILE A 238 24.89 -14.40 -7.89
C ILE A 238 25.09 -13.44 -6.72
N ASP A 239 26.19 -13.66 -6.00
CA ASP A 239 26.60 -12.76 -4.92
C ASP A 239 27.51 -11.70 -5.49
N VAL A 240 27.11 -10.42 -5.35
CA VAL A 240 27.86 -9.27 -5.81
C VAL A 240 28.30 -8.42 -4.63
N ASN A 241 29.61 -8.12 -4.58
CA ASN A 241 30.16 -7.27 -3.53
C ASN A 241 30.00 -5.80 -3.93
N ASP A 242 28.84 -5.23 -3.57
CA ASP A 242 28.48 -3.85 -3.89
C ASP A 242 29.04 -2.84 -2.87
N TYR A 243 29.38 -1.65 -3.37
CA TYR A 243 29.77 -0.54 -2.52
C TYR A 243 28.59 0.42 -2.31
N SER A 244 28.19 0.60 -1.07
CA SER A 244 27.22 1.60 -0.69
C SER A 244 27.91 2.95 -0.47
N PHE A 245 27.69 3.90 -1.39
CA PHE A 245 28.20 5.28 -1.24
C PHE A 245 27.70 5.98 0.02
N LYS A 246 26.59 5.55 0.53
CA LYS A 246 25.94 6.14 1.69
C LYS A 246 26.51 5.68 3.03
N SER A 247 26.72 4.37 3.22
CA SER A 247 27.32 3.82 4.42
C SER A 247 28.84 3.74 4.32
N HIS A 248 29.43 4.06 3.16
CA HIS A 248 30.86 3.89 2.86
C HIS A 248 31.37 2.48 3.15
N ARG A 249 30.50 1.46 3.01
CA ARG A 249 30.80 0.05 3.27
C ARG A 249 30.48 -0.81 2.05
N ARG A 250 31.23 -1.90 1.93
CA ARG A 250 30.88 -2.96 0.98
C ARG A 250 29.88 -3.89 1.66
N ARG A 251 28.85 -4.33 0.91
CA ARG A 251 27.90 -5.35 1.31
C ARG A 251 27.70 -6.35 0.17
N ILE A 252 27.44 -7.59 0.52
CA ILE A 252 27.03 -8.59 -0.44
C ILE A 252 25.56 -8.33 -0.77
N THR A 253 25.23 -8.29 -2.07
CA THR A 253 23.87 -8.24 -2.59
C THR A 253 23.61 -9.51 -3.40
N HIS A 254 22.42 -10.09 -3.22
CA HIS A 254 22.01 -11.31 -3.89
C HIS A 254 21.27 -10.95 -5.17
N GLN A 255 22.02 -10.89 -6.27
CA GLN A 255 21.49 -10.44 -7.56
C GLN A 255 21.09 -11.63 -8.43
N ASN A 256 20.16 -11.38 -9.36
CA ASN A 256 19.69 -12.39 -10.29
C ASN A 256 20.02 -12.00 -11.74
N THR A 257 20.67 -12.88 -12.48
CA THR A 257 21.15 -12.62 -13.84
C THR A 257 20.03 -12.24 -14.79
N TYR A 258 18.88 -12.94 -14.74
CA TYR A 258 17.72 -12.66 -15.60
C TYR A 258 17.15 -11.26 -15.39
N PHE A 259 17.02 -10.84 -14.12
CA PHE A 259 16.51 -9.50 -13.82
C PHE A 259 17.53 -8.41 -14.12
N ASN A 260 18.83 -8.69 -13.90
CA ASN A 260 19.91 -7.75 -14.22
C ASN A 260 20.01 -7.47 -15.71
N GLU A 261 20.01 -8.51 -16.54
CA GLU A 261 20.07 -8.39 -18.00
C GLU A 261 18.84 -7.70 -18.57
N ARG A 262 17.69 -7.93 -17.99
CA ARG A 262 16.43 -7.42 -18.52
C ARG A 262 16.05 -6.04 -18.03
N PHE A 263 16.33 -5.72 -16.78
CA PHE A 263 15.86 -4.47 -16.16
C PHE A 263 17.00 -3.59 -15.63
N GLY A 264 18.06 -4.18 -15.15
CA GLY A 264 19.15 -3.53 -14.44
C GLY A 264 19.38 -4.21 -13.08
N ARG A 265 19.80 -3.45 -12.08
CA ARG A 265 20.21 -4.04 -10.80
C ARG A 265 19.01 -4.65 -10.05
N SER A 266 19.21 -5.87 -9.58
CA SER A 266 18.29 -6.58 -8.69
C SER A 266 18.97 -6.89 -7.34
N ASP A 267 18.16 -7.09 -6.31
CA ASP A 267 18.57 -7.59 -4.99
C ASP A 267 17.45 -8.44 -4.44
N PHE A 268 17.74 -9.68 -4.04
CA PHE A 268 16.79 -10.66 -3.52
C PHE A 268 17.27 -11.11 -2.13
N GLU A 269 16.77 -10.45 -1.10
CA GLU A 269 17.10 -10.78 0.29
C GLU A 269 16.13 -11.85 0.82
N GLU A 270 16.65 -12.95 1.36
CA GLU A 270 15.82 -14.02 1.89
C GLU A 270 15.10 -13.60 3.17
N ILE A 271 13.82 -13.93 3.26
CA ILE A 271 13.00 -13.79 4.46
C ILE A 271 13.02 -15.11 5.19
N THR A 272 13.78 -15.18 6.28
CA THR A 272 14.02 -16.41 7.03
C THR A 272 12.99 -16.67 8.11
N ASP A 273 12.34 -15.61 8.61
CA ASP A 273 11.38 -15.70 9.71
C ASP A 273 10.33 -14.58 9.67
N ASN A 274 9.34 -14.66 10.56
CA ASN A 274 8.26 -13.67 10.65
C ASN A 274 8.75 -12.28 11.12
N GLY A 275 9.85 -12.19 11.84
CA GLY A 275 10.44 -10.91 12.24
C GLY A 275 10.91 -10.13 11.02
N VAL A 276 11.69 -10.78 10.16
CA VAL A 276 12.19 -10.22 8.89
C VAL A 276 11.03 -9.85 7.96
N LEU A 277 9.97 -10.68 7.89
CA LEU A 277 8.77 -10.38 7.12
C LEU A 277 8.08 -9.10 7.62
N ASN A 278 7.93 -8.96 8.94
CA ASN A 278 7.30 -7.78 9.54
C ASN A 278 8.12 -6.51 9.28
N GLU A 279 9.45 -6.60 9.34
CA GLU A 279 10.35 -5.50 9.00
C GLU A 279 10.22 -5.10 7.52
N ALA A 280 10.22 -6.07 6.61
CA ALA A 280 10.02 -5.85 5.18
C ALA A 280 8.66 -5.20 4.89
N MET A 281 7.60 -5.64 5.57
CA MET A 281 6.27 -5.05 5.47
C MET A 281 6.24 -3.61 5.99
N ALA A 282 6.87 -3.33 7.14
CA ALA A 282 6.97 -1.99 7.71
C ALA A 282 7.73 -1.04 6.77
N TYR A 283 8.81 -1.54 6.15
CA TYR A 283 9.57 -0.82 5.13
C TYR A 283 8.68 -0.43 3.93
N ILE A 284 7.96 -1.39 3.34
CA ILE A 284 7.03 -1.12 2.24
C ILE A 284 5.95 -0.11 2.66
N MET A 285 5.38 -0.24 3.87
CA MET A 285 4.35 0.65 4.37
C MET A 285 4.81 2.11 4.49
N LYS A 286 6.07 2.34 4.87
CA LYS A 286 6.67 3.68 4.92
C LYS A 286 6.63 4.39 3.57
N TYR A 287 6.81 3.66 2.47
CA TYR A 287 6.83 4.25 1.13
C TYR A 287 5.46 4.48 0.52
N ILE A 288 4.44 3.74 0.94
CA ILE A 288 3.05 3.97 0.51
C ILE A 288 2.61 5.42 0.79
N GLU A 289 3.06 5.99 1.91
CA GLU A 289 2.73 7.37 2.28
C GLU A 289 3.54 8.40 1.47
N LYS A 290 4.84 8.13 1.28
CA LYS A 290 5.77 9.08 0.69
C LYS A 290 5.65 9.18 -0.83
N SER A 291 5.49 8.06 -1.54
CA SER A 291 5.53 8.05 -3.00
C SER A 291 4.22 8.47 -3.65
N GLY A 292 3.08 8.36 -2.94
CA GLY A 292 1.75 8.50 -3.55
C GLY A 292 1.42 7.41 -4.58
N GLU A 293 2.36 6.51 -4.84
CA GLU A 293 2.22 5.42 -5.79
C GLU A 293 1.27 4.33 -5.26
N ARG A 294 0.77 3.50 -6.16
CA ARG A 294 -0.14 2.40 -5.80
C ARG A 294 0.66 1.18 -5.36
N ILE A 295 0.14 0.47 -4.35
CA ILE A 295 0.58 -0.89 -4.06
C ILE A 295 0.13 -1.77 -5.22
N VAL A 296 1.02 -2.62 -5.71
CA VAL A 296 0.73 -3.61 -6.75
C VAL A 296 0.71 -5.01 -6.14
N TYR A 297 -0.19 -5.83 -6.65
CA TYR A 297 -0.40 -7.20 -6.19
C TYR A 297 -0.35 -8.13 -7.40
N TYR A 298 0.48 -9.17 -7.31
CA TYR A 298 0.59 -10.21 -8.32
C TYR A 298 0.35 -11.57 -7.67
N GLY A 299 -0.40 -12.41 -8.33
CA GLY A 299 -0.77 -13.72 -7.83
C GLY A 299 -2.11 -13.75 -7.08
N ASN A 300 -2.48 -14.95 -6.64
CA ASN A 300 -3.65 -15.14 -5.81
C ASN A 300 -3.31 -14.75 -4.36
N LEU A 301 -3.75 -13.59 -3.94
CA LEU A 301 -3.51 -12.99 -2.62
C LEU A 301 -4.85 -12.67 -1.95
N PRO A 302 -5.57 -13.67 -1.41
CA PRO A 302 -6.83 -13.46 -0.70
C PRO A 302 -6.63 -12.58 0.54
N GLN A 303 -7.70 -11.90 0.96
CA GLN A 303 -7.70 -11.02 2.14
C GLN A 303 -8.33 -11.68 3.35
N PHE A 304 -9.21 -12.65 3.16
CA PHE A 304 -9.96 -13.33 4.20
C PHE A 304 -10.29 -14.77 3.79
N PHE A 305 -10.59 -15.58 4.76
CA PHE A 305 -11.24 -16.86 4.54
C PHE A 305 -12.68 -16.82 5.06
N VAL A 306 -13.49 -17.78 4.65
CA VAL A 306 -14.89 -17.89 5.08
C VAL A 306 -14.99 -19.03 6.06
N SER A 307 -15.63 -18.78 7.20
CA SER A 307 -15.94 -19.79 8.22
C SER A 307 -17.23 -19.41 8.93
N ASP A 308 -17.97 -20.42 9.38
CA ASP A 308 -18.99 -20.15 10.37
C ASP A 308 -18.29 -19.91 11.72
N VAL A 309 -18.83 -19.02 12.54
CA VAL A 309 -18.25 -18.61 13.82
C VAL A 309 -19.24 -18.88 14.94
N MET A 310 -18.80 -19.56 15.97
CA MET A 310 -19.62 -19.85 17.15
C MET A 310 -19.60 -18.68 18.12
N GLU A 311 -20.71 -18.48 18.84
CA GLU A 311 -20.84 -17.38 19.80
C GLU A 311 -19.79 -17.45 20.92
N ASN A 312 -19.41 -18.64 21.34
CA ASN A 312 -18.40 -18.88 22.37
C ASN A 312 -16.98 -18.52 21.94
N ASP A 313 -16.71 -18.42 20.62
CA ASP A 313 -15.42 -18.03 20.07
C ASP A 313 -15.25 -16.52 19.99
N ILE A 314 -16.32 -15.74 20.24
CA ILE A 314 -16.32 -14.29 20.18
C ILE A 314 -15.88 -13.72 21.52
N LEU A 315 -14.73 -13.03 21.53
CA LEU A 315 -14.24 -12.34 22.73
C LEU A 315 -14.99 -11.04 22.98
N CYS A 316 -15.16 -10.23 21.96
CA CYS A 316 -15.91 -8.97 22.07
C CYS A 316 -16.37 -8.45 20.70
N PRO A 317 -17.42 -7.61 20.65
CA PRO A 317 -17.75 -6.78 19.49
C PRO A 317 -16.63 -5.76 19.24
N TYR A 318 -16.40 -5.42 17.97
CA TYR A 318 -15.38 -4.46 17.54
C TYR A 318 -15.96 -3.45 16.54
N GLY A 319 -15.65 -2.15 16.75
CA GLY A 319 -16.09 -1.06 15.90
C GLY A 319 -17.48 -0.51 16.21
N GLU A 320 -17.83 0.63 15.63
CA GLU A 320 -19.05 1.40 15.91
C GLU A 320 -20.34 0.61 15.61
N ASP A 321 -20.33 -0.24 14.60
CA ASP A 321 -21.53 -0.97 14.16
C ASP A 321 -21.83 -2.25 14.99
N GLY A 322 -20.93 -2.68 15.88
CA GLY A 322 -21.06 -3.96 16.61
C GLY A 322 -21.19 -5.22 15.72
N GLN A 323 -20.91 -5.07 14.42
CA GLN A 323 -21.02 -6.15 13.42
C GLN A 323 -19.67 -6.78 13.06
N LYS A 324 -18.63 -6.49 13.83
CA LYS A 324 -17.32 -7.10 13.73
C LYS A 324 -17.03 -7.72 15.08
N PHE A 325 -16.49 -8.92 15.05
CA PHE A 325 -16.18 -9.67 16.25
C PHE A 325 -14.69 -9.97 16.30
N ILE A 326 -14.06 -9.72 17.44
CA ILE A 326 -12.74 -10.25 17.73
C ILE A 326 -12.91 -11.68 18.19
N LEU A 327 -12.19 -12.60 17.57
CA LEU A 327 -12.23 -14.02 17.90
C LEU A 327 -11.08 -14.39 18.86
N SER A 328 -11.28 -15.47 19.61
CA SER A 328 -10.21 -16.09 20.39
C SER A 328 -9.11 -16.62 19.48
N ASP A 329 -7.87 -16.70 19.97
CA ASP A 329 -6.73 -17.20 19.17
C ASP A 329 -6.82 -18.72 18.90
N THR A 330 -7.78 -19.39 19.50
CA THR A 330 -8.03 -20.85 19.38
C THR A 330 -9.43 -21.17 18.88
N PHE A 331 -10.08 -20.23 18.17
CA PHE A 331 -11.45 -20.44 17.70
C PHE A 331 -11.57 -21.64 16.74
N GLY A 332 -12.74 -22.26 16.75
CA GLY A 332 -13.10 -23.34 15.85
C GLY A 332 -13.46 -22.82 14.46
N CYS A 333 -12.88 -23.43 13.44
CA CYS A 333 -13.22 -23.17 12.03
C CYS A 333 -14.26 -24.18 11.55
N TRP A 334 -15.32 -23.67 10.90
CA TRP A 334 -16.44 -24.47 10.41
C TRP A 334 -16.74 -24.08 8.96
N ASP A 335 -17.12 -25.04 8.14
CA ASP A 335 -17.56 -24.81 6.77
C ASP A 335 -18.92 -25.49 6.54
N GLU A 336 -19.95 -24.68 6.24
CA GLU A 336 -21.34 -25.13 6.06
C GLU A 336 -21.87 -26.01 7.19
N GLY A 337 -21.46 -25.70 8.44
CA GLY A 337 -21.87 -26.40 9.66
C GLY A 337 -21.00 -27.62 10.01
N GLU A 338 -20.03 -28.00 9.20
CA GLU A 338 -19.06 -29.05 9.51
C GLU A 338 -17.80 -28.49 10.18
N TYR A 339 -17.33 -29.15 11.25
CA TYR A 339 -16.11 -28.75 11.95
C TYR A 339 -14.87 -29.14 11.16
N VAL A 340 -14.08 -28.14 10.74
CA VAL A 340 -12.85 -28.34 9.97
C VAL A 340 -11.62 -28.50 10.88
N GLY A 341 -11.61 -27.84 12.04
CA GLY A 341 -10.52 -27.86 13.01
C GLY A 341 -10.38 -26.57 13.78
N GLN A 342 -9.48 -26.53 14.76
CA GLN A 342 -9.05 -25.25 15.36
C GLN A 342 -8.27 -24.42 14.33
N VAL A 343 -8.29 -23.09 14.50
CA VAL A 343 -7.57 -22.18 13.63
C VAL A 343 -6.09 -22.52 13.58
N SER A 344 -5.63 -22.87 12.41
CA SER A 344 -4.22 -23.17 12.08
C SER A 344 -4.01 -22.91 10.60
N ARG A 345 -2.75 -22.89 10.16
CA ARG A 345 -2.41 -22.75 8.72
C ARG A 345 -3.06 -23.87 7.89
N GLU A 346 -2.98 -25.12 8.39
CA GLU A 346 -3.56 -26.27 7.70
C GLU A 346 -5.08 -26.20 7.63
N THR A 347 -5.73 -25.76 8.70
CA THR A 347 -7.18 -25.55 8.75
C THR A 347 -7.60 -24.42 7.81
N ILE A 348 -6.91 -23.27 7.85
CA ILE A 348 -7.17 -22.14 6.95
C ILE A 348 -6.93 -22.52 5.48
N ALA A 349 -5.97 -23.43 5.20
CA ALA A 349 -5.72 -23.89 3.84
C ALA A 349 -6.92 -24.63 3.22
N LYS A 350 -7.72 -25.32 4.03
CA LYS A 350 -8.90 -26.07 3.62
C LYS A 350 -10.15 -25.21 3.41
N LEU A 351 -10.18 -24.03 3.98
CA LEU A 351 -11.34 -23.11 3.93
C LEU A 351 -11.38 -22.26 2.66
N PRO A 352 -12.58 -21.84 2.21
CA PRO A 352 -12.73 -20.92 1.08
C PRO A 352 -12.04 -19.59 1.35
N LYS A 353 -11.15 -19.15 0.44
CA LYS A 353 -10.40 -17.89 0.54
C LYS A 353 -10.84 -16.93 -0.54
N MET A 354 -11.06 -15.64 -0.17
CA MET A 354 -11.59 -14.62 -1.07
C MET A 354 -10.84 -13.27 -0.95
N ASN A 355 -11.09 -12.41 -1.96
CA ASN A 355 -10.58 -11.04 -2.05
C ASN A 355 -11.66 -10.00 -1.71
#